data_3c623826395f74f775eee032ad998b95
#
_entry.id   3c623826395f74f775eee032ad998b95
#
_cell.length_a   1.000
_cell.length_b   1.000
_cell.length_c   1.000
_cell.angle_alpha   90.00
_cell.angle_beta   90.00
_cell.angle_gamma   90.00
#
_symmetry.space_group_name_H-M   'P 1'
#
loop_
_entity.id
_entity.type
_entity.pdbx_description
1 polymer ?
#
loop_
_entity_poly.entity_id
_entity_poly.type
_entity_poly.pdbx_seq_one_letter_code
_entity_poly.pdbx_strand_id
1 'polypeptide(L)'
;VVAHIFWRTVALIAMGLFSLNSGGIEGGLSHQWFSILMVIGFFLTWGVYPKAEGTKKTLFTAMKTAGVLLLAFLVIYKDMNGKPFQISWWGILGLIGWTYAVCAGIYLFTRESLRKNAIAWFVVVLLAVVSHSDLIPGEYGSRIILLPFIPSDWTLHAFGMSGVLTSLLMQRYADRERPGRFIGMLCALGVGMLVLALVSHPFWIISKIQATPTWLFYCLAMFFPLFGFFYWL
;
A
#
# COMPACT_ATOMS: atom_id res chain seq x y z
N VAL A 1 -18.99 -0.03 -4.45
CA VAL A 1 -17.85 -0.04 -3.52
C VAL A 1 -16.89 -1.16 -3.86
N VAL A 2 -17.31 -2.46 -3.84
CA VAL A 2 -16.44 -3.62 -4.09
C VAL A 2 -15.71 -3.54 -5.44
N ALA A 3 -16.43 -3.25 -6.53
CA ALA A 3 -15.81 -3.08 -7.84
C ALA A 3 -14.74 -1.97 -7.87
N HIS A 4 -14.95 -0.88 -7.11
CA HIS A 4 -13.99 0.20 -7.01
C HIS A 4 -12.72 -0.22 -6.26
N ILE A 5 -12.88 -0.97 -5.16
CA ILE A 5 -11.75 -1.56 -4.43
C ILE A 5 -10.97 -2.50 -5.35
N PHE A 6 -11.67 -3.39 -6.05
CA PHE A 6 -11.05 -4.33 -6.99
C PHE A 6 -10.22 -3.62 -8.07
N TRP A 7 -10.80 -2.65 -8.77
CA TRP A 7 -10.10 -1.95 -9.85
C TRP A 7 -8.92 -1.11 -9.35
N ARG A 8 -9.01 -0.50 -8.17
CA ARG A 8 -7.88 0.20 -7.54
C ARG A 8 -6.76 -0.77 -7.17
N THR A 9 -7.10 -1.90 -6.59
CA THR A 9 -6.13 -2.96 -6.26
C THR A 9 -5.40 -3.42 -7.52
N VAL A 10 -6.15 -3.76 -8.57
CA VAL A 10 -5.58 -4.20 -9.86
C VAL A 10 -4.65 -3.13 -10.44
N ALA A 11 -5.06 -1.86 -10.43
CA ALA A 11 -4.23 -0.76 -10.91
C ALA A 11 -2.89 -0.66 -10.15
N LEU A 12 -2.94 -0.67 -8.82
CA LEU A 12 -1.73 -0.56 -7.99
C LEU A 12 -0.79 -1.77 -8.15
N ILE A 13 -1.35 -2.98 -8.22
CA ILE A 13 -0.57 -4.19 -8.43
C ILE A 13 0.07 -4.18 -9.82
N ALA A 14 -0.68 -3.81 -10.86
CA ALA A 14 -0.15 -3.69 -12.22
C ALA A 14 0.98 -2.65 -12.29
N MET A 15 0.77 -1.47 -11.70
CA MET A 15 1.82 -0.45 -11.62
C MET A 15 3.07 -0.96 -10.88
N GLY A 16 2.89 -1.73 -9.81
CA GLY A 16 3.99 -2.36 -9.07
C GLY A 16 4.77 -3.35 -9.91
N LEU A 17 4.08 -4.23 -10.63
CA LEU A 17 4.68 -5.21 -11.54
C LEU A 17 5.51 -4.54 -12.65
N PHE A 18 4.97 -3.52 -13.29
CA PHE A 18 5.69 -2.78 -14.32
C PHE A 18 6.92 -2.05 -13.76
N SER A 19 6.81 -1.45 -12.58
CA SER A 19 7.92 -0.75 -11.93
C SER A 19 9.09 -1.67 -11.62
N LEU A 20 8.84 -2.92 -11.20
CA LEU A 20 9.87 -3.93 -11.01
C LEU A 20 10.52 -4.38 -12.32
N ASN A 21 9.77 -4.32 -13.40
CA ASN A 21 10.21 -4.73 -14.71
C ASN A 21 10.82 -3.59 -15.53
N SER A 22 11.01 -2.41 -14.98
CA SER A 22 11.51 -1.23 -15.69
C SER A 22 13.00 -1.30 -16.06
N GLY A 23 13.73 -2.34 -15.68
CA GLY A 23 15.13 -2.54 -16.05
C GLY A 23 15.34 -2.51 -17.57
N GLY A 24 16.35 -1.79 -18.02
CA GLY A 24 16.70 -1.67 -19.45
C GLY A 24 17.02 -3.02 -20.09
N ILE A 25 16.84 -3.10 -21.40
CA ILE A 25 17.15 -4.26 -22.23
C ILE A 25 18.40 -3.93 -23.03
N GLU A 26 19.44 -4.73 -22.90
CA GLU A 26 20.67 -4.57 -23.68
C GLU A 26 20.36 -4.73 -25.19
N GLY A 27 20.72 -3.72 -25.98
CA GLY A 27 20.42 -3.70 -27.44
C GLY A 27 18.98 -3.32 -27.80
N GLY A 28 18.14 -2.92 -26.84
CA GLY A 28 16.76 -2.54 -27.06
C GLY A 28 16.37 -1.22 -26.39
N LEU A 29 15.13 -1.13 -25.92
CA LEU A 29 14.63 0.03 -25.18
C LEU A 29 15.46 0.26 -23.91
N SER A 30 16.04 1.47 -23.78
CA SER A 30 16.76 1.85 -22.57
C SER A 30 15.79 1.88 -21.36
N HIS A 31 16.34 1.75 -20.15
CA HIS A 31 15.57 1.88 -18.91
C HIS A 31 14.71 3.15 -18.87
N GLN A 32 15.24 4.27 -19.34
CA GLN A 32 14.53 5.55 -19.36
C GLN A 32 13.32 5.52 -20.30
N TRP A 33 13.48 5.04 -21.52
CA TRP A 33 12.39 4.95 -22.50
C TRP A 33 11.31 3.96 -22.05
N PHE A 34 11.71 2.80 -21.51
CA PHE A 34 10.74 1.86 -20.94
C PHE A 34 9.92 2.51 -19.83
N SER A 35 10.59 3.22 -18.90
CA SER A 35 9.93 3.92 -17.80
C SER A 35 9.00 5.04 -18.27
N ILE A 36 9.40 5.83 -19.26
CA ILE A 36 8.57 6.89 -19.84
C ILE A 36 7.31 6.29 -20.48
N LEU A 37 7.46 5.28 -21.32
CA LEU A 37 6.33 4.63 -22.00
C LEU A 37 5.39 3.96 -21.00
N MET A 38 5.93 3.32 -19.97
CA MET A 38 5.18 2.74 -18.87
C MET A 38 4.32 3.81 -18.17
N VAL A 39 4.88 4.94 -17.79
CA VAL A 39 4.16 6.04 -17.14
C VAL A 39 3.08 6.62 -18.05
N ILE A 40 3.37 6.83 -19.33
CA ILE A 40 2.36 7.24 -20.33
C ILE A 40 1.23 6.22 -20.39
N GLY A 41 1.54 4.92 -20.44
CA GLY A 41 0.56 3.84 -20.42
C GLY A 41 -0.33 3.90 -19.17
N PHE A 42 0.24 4.17 -18.00
CA PHE A 42 -0.52 4.32 -16.75
C PHE A 42 -1.47 5.51 -16.81
N PHE A 43 -1.01 6.69 -17.22
CA PHE A 43 -1.86 7.87 -17.35
C PHE A 43 -2.99 7.66 -18.35
N LEU A 44 -2.73 7.03 -19.49
CA LEU A 44 -3.76 6.74 -20.48
C LEU A 44 -4.78 5.71 -19.97
N THR A 45 -4.35 4.68 -19.26
CA THR A 45 -5.23 3.58 -18.82
C THR A 45 -6.06 3.99 -17.60
N TRP A 46 -5.43 4.56 -16.58
CA TRP A 46 -6.07 4.87 -15.28
C TRP A 46 -6.34 6.35 -15.05
N GLY A 47 -6.04 7.22 -16.04
CA GLY A 47 -6.38 8.64 -15.96
C GLY A 47 -7.87 8.86 -15.74
N VAL A 48 -8.20 9.89 -14.96
CA VAL A 48 -9.59 10.30 -14.72
C VAL A 48 -10.03 11.16 -15.88
N TYR A 49 -10.87 10.60 -16.74
CA TYR A 49 -11.46 11.31 -17.87
C TYR A 49 -12.83 11.89 -17.46
N PRO A 50 -13.14 13.14 -17.84
CA PRO A 50 -14.44 13.73 -17.57
C PRO A 50 -15.55 12.96 -18.29
N LYS A 51 -16.75 12.97 -17.71
CA LYS A 51 -17.92 12.42 -18.39
C LYS A 51 -18.16 13.21 -19.68
N ALA A 52 -18.19 12.52 -20.81
CA ALA A 52 -18.38 13.11 -22.13
C ALA A 52 -19.29 12.22 -22.98
N GLU A 53 -19.93 12.84 -23.96
CA GLU A 53 -20.80 12.18 -24.94
C GLU A 53 -20.25 12.37 -26.36
N GLY A 54 -20.73 11.56 -27.30
CA GLY A 54 -20.34 11.65 -28.71
C GLY A 54 -18.84 11.44 -28.95
N THR A 55 -18.24 12.27 -29.81
CA THR A 55 -16.86 12.17 -30.26
C THR A 55 -15.83 12.19 -29.12
N LYS A 56 -16.09 12.99 -28.06
CA LYS A 56 -15.19 13.05 -26.89
C LYS A 56 -15.18 11.74 -26.11
N LYS A 57 -16.33 11.06 -25.98
CA LYS A 57 -16.39 9.74 -25.35
C LYS A 57 -15.56 8.71 -26.14
N THR A 58 -15.69 8.73 -27.47
CA THR A 58 -14.90 7.85 -28.35
C THR A 58 -13.41 8.13 -28.21
N LEU A 59 -12.98 9.40 -28.16
CA LEU A 59 -11.60 9.80 -27.95
C LEU A 59 -11.05 9.26 -26.63
N PHE A 60 -11.76 9.45 -25.52
CA PHE A 60 -11.32 8.97 -24.20
C PHE A 60 -11.26 7.44 -24.14
N THR A 61 -12.17 6.74 -24.82
CA THR A 61 -12.11 5.28 -24.95
C THR A 61 -10.88 4.87 -25.75
N ALA A 62 -10.60 5.54 -26.88
CA ALA A 62 -9.42 5.28 -27.68
C ALA A 62 -8.12 5.52 -26.92
N MET A 63 -8.04 6.59 -26.11
CA MET A 63 -6.89 6.86 -25.25
C MET A 63 -6.66 5.75 -24.23
N LYS A 64 -7.73 5.27 -23.56
CA LYS A 64 -7.62 4.14 -22.61
C LYS A 64 -7.16 2.86 -23.32
N THR A 65 -7.74 2.55 -24.47
CA THR A 65 -7.35 1.37 -25.27
C THR A 65 -5.89 1.47 -25.71
N ALA A 66 -5.44 2.65 -26.17
CA ALA A 66 -4.04 2.89 -26.52
C ALA A 66 -3.10 2.69 -25.32
N GLY A 67 -3.51 3.13 -24.12
CA GLY A 67 -2.76 2.88 -22.89
C GLY A 67 -2.60 1.40 -22.58
N VAL A 68 -3.70 0.63 -22.65
CA VAL A 68 -3.67 -0.83 -22.44
C VAL A 68 -2.79 -1.52 -23.50
N LEU A 69 -2.92 -1.15 -24.76
CA LEU A 69 -2.10 -1.71 -25.85
C LEU A 69 -0.62 -1.38 -25.67
N LEU A 70 -0.30 -0.16 -25.23
CA LEU A 70 1.07 0.24 -24.93
C LEU A 70 1.68 -0.60 -23.80
N LEU A 71 0.93 -0.81 -22.72
CA LEU A 71 1.38 -1.65 -21.62
C LEU A 71 1.55 -3.12 -22.05
N ALA A 72 0.60 -3.67 -22.82
CA ALA A 72 0.72 -5.00 -23.40
C ALA A 72 1.95 -5.13 -24.33
N PHE A 73 2.19 -4.13 -25.16
CA PHE A 73 3.38 -4.07 -25.99
C PHE A 73 4.67 -4.12 -25.15
N LEU A 74 4.76 -3.37 -24.06
CA LEU A 74 5.94 -3.38 -23.19
C LEU A 74 6.21 -4.76 -22.57
N VAL A 75 5.16 -5.49 -22.19
CA VAL A 75 5.30 -6.88 -21.68
C VAL A 75 5.85 -7.79 -22.76
N ILE A 76 5.20 -7.82 -23.93
CA ILE A 76 5.59 -8.67 -25.06
C ILE A 76 7.02 -8.32 -25.54
N TYR A 77 7.31 -7.04 -25.65
CA TYR A 77 8.62 -6.56 -26.07
C TYR A 77 9.74 -7.04 -25.13
N LYS A 78 9.48 -7.03 -23.80
CA LYS A 78 10.43 -7.51 -22.80
C LYS A 78 10.65 -9.01 -22.92
N ASP A 79 9.60 -9.80 -23.07
CA ASP A 79 9.67 -11.24 -23.23
C ASP A 79 10.45 -11.65 -24.51
N MET A 80 10.23 -10.96 -25.60
CA MET A 80 10.90 -11.24 -26.89
C MET A 80 12.40 -10.92 -26.88
N ASN A 81 12.86 -10.04 -26.00
CA ASN A 81 14.27 -9.63 -25.93
C ASN A 81 15.07 -10.36 -24.82
N GLY A 82 14.66 -11.56 -24.46
CA GLY A 82 15.42 -12.48 -23.60
C GLY A 82 15.44 -12.16 -22.09
N LYS A 83 14.67 -11.17 -21.66
CA LYS A 83 14.45 -10.87 -20.25
C LYS A 83 12.95 -10.94 -19.95
N PRO A 84 12.42 -12.14 -19.64
CA PRO A 84 10.98 -12.34 -19.45
C PRO A 84 10.41 -11.38 -18.40
N PHE A 85 9.18 -10.95 -18.62
CA PHE A 85 8.46 -10.12 -17.67
C PHE A 85 8.24 -10.91 -16.38
N GLN A 86 8.89 -10.48 -15.30
CA GLN A 86 8.83 -11.18 -14.01
C GLN A 86 7.57 -10.80 -13.24
N ILE A 87 6.79 -11.80 -12.88
CA ILE A 87 5.64 -11.63 -11.98
C ILE A 87 6.18 -11.71 -10.56
N SER A 88 6.39 -10.55 -9.96
CA SER A 88 6.81 -10.43 -8.58
C SER A 88 5.98 -9.38 -7.85
N TRP A 89 5.53 -9.72 -6.65
CA TRP A 89 4.64 -8.87 -5.86
C TRP A 89 5.40 -7.85 -4.99
N TRP A 90 6.73 -7.89 -4.98
CA TRP A 90 7.59 -7.11 -4.10
C TRP A 90 7.81 -5.64 -4.51
N GLY A 91 7.25 -5.18 -5.61
CA GLY A 91 7.26 -3.76 -5.96
C GLY A 91 6.48 -2.93 -4.95
N ILE A 92 7.01 -1.74 -4.58
CA ILE A 92 6.40 -0.90 -3.54
C ILE A 92 4.92 -0.59 -3.83
N LEU A 93 4.55 -0.33 -5.08
CA LEU A 93 3.16 -0.10 -5.48
C LEU A 93 2.32 -1.37 -5.40
N GLY A 94 2.90 -2.53 -5.70
CA GLY A 94 2.25 -3.83 -5.56
C GLY A 94 1.94 -4.14 -4.09
N LEU A 95 2.91 -3.91 -3.20
CA LEU A 95 2.73 -4.04 -1.75
C LEU A 95 1.64 -3.09 -1.23
N ILE A 96 1.60 -1.84 -1.70
CA ILE A 96 0.52 -0.88 -1.39
C ILE A 96 -0.82 -1.40 -1.91
N GLY A 97 -0.85 -1.97 -3.12
CA GLY A 97 -2.07 -2.56 -3.70
C GLY A 97 -2.64 -3.69 -2.85
N TRP A 98 -1.80 -4.61 -2.40
CA TRP A 98 -2.19 -5.69 -1.50
C TRP A 98 -2.64 -5.17 -0.13
N THR A 99 -1.89 -4.23 0.45
CA THR A 99 -2.27 -3.57 1.71
C THR A 99 -3.64 -2.91 1.59
N TYR A 100 -3.87 -2.18 0.49
CA TYR A 100 -5.16 -1.57 0.22
C TYR A 100 -6.29 -2.59 0.10
N ALA A 101 -6.07 -3.69 -0.62
CA ALA A 101 -7.08 -4.75 -0.79
C ALA A 101 -7.51 -5.35 0.54
N VAL A 102 -6.53 -5.73 1.39
CA VAL A 102 -6.78 -6.33 2.70
C VAL A 102 -7.44 -5.34 3.65
N CYS A 103 -6.90 -4.13 3.78
CA CYS A 103 -7.46 -3.11 4.68
C CYS A 103 -8.87 -2.68 4.25
N ALA A 104 -9.10 -2.51 2.94
CA ALA A 104 -10.44 -2.20 2.42
C ALA A 104 -11.41 -3.37 2.61
N GLY A 105 -10.95 -4.62 2.44
CA GLY A 105 -11.71 -5.81 2.76
C GLY A 105 -12.13 -5.85 4.22
N ILE A 106 -11.19 -5.67 5.15
CA ILE A 106 -11.49 -5.59 6.60
C ILE A 106 -12.51 -4.47 6.86
N TYR A 107 -12.30 -3.28 6.27
CA TYR A 107 -13.18 -2.14 6.46
C TYR A 107 -14.61 -2.39 5.96
N LEU A 108 -14.82 -3.18 4.91
CA LEU A 108 -16.16 -3.56 4.45
C LEU A 108 -16.98 -4.28 5.52
N PHE A 109 -16.34 -5.07 6.38
CA PHE A 109 -16.99 -5.78 7.49
C PHE A 109 -17.05 -4.96 8.77
N THR A 110 -16.04 -4.16 9.05
CA THR A 110 -15.95 -3.36 10.29
C THR A 110 -16.63 -2.01 10.17
N ARG A 111 -16.71 -1.47 8.95
CA ARG A 111 -17.28 -0.16 8.61
C ARG A 111 -16.77 0.95 9.55
N GLU A 112 -17.65 1.84 9.97
CA GLU A 112 -17.33 3.00 10.82
C GLU A 112 -17.14 2.65 12.31
N SER A 113 -17.18 1.38 12.68
CA SER A 113 -17.02 0.95 14.06
C SER A 113 -15.57 1.05 14.51
N LEU A 114 -15.24 2.08 15.27
CA LEU A 114 -13.89 2.28 15.81
C LEU A 114 -13.41 1.05 16.60
N ARG A 115 -14.30 0.45 17.43
CA ARG A 115 -13.95 -0.74 18.22
C ARG A 115 -13.58 -1.94 17.35
N LYS A 116 -14.37 -2.23 16.31
CA LYS A 116 -14.09 -3.36 15.40
C LYS A 116 -12.79 -3.13 14.62
N ASN A 117 -12.55 -1.91 14.13
CA ASN A 117 -11.31 -1.58 13.43
C ASN A 117 -10.09 -1.60 14.36
N ALA A 118 -10.22 -1.20 15.62
CA ALA A 118 -9.16 -1.31 16.61
C ALA A 118 -8.80 -2.77 16.91
N ILE A 119 -9.81 -3.65 17.05
CA ILE A 119 -9.59 -5.10 17.21
C ILE A 119 -8.91 -5.67 15.98
N ALA A 120 -9.37 -5.32 14.78
CA ALA A 120 -8.76 -5.77 13.52
C ALA A 120 -7.30 -5.31 13.40
N TRP A 121 -7.01 -4.05 13.73
CA TRP A 121 -5.66 -3.54 13.78
C TRP A 121 -4.77 -4.33 14.75
N PHE A 122 -5.28 -4.57 15.97
CA PHE A 122 -4.53 -5.34 16.96
C PHE A 122 -4.23 -6.76 16.47
N VAL A 123 -5.20 -7.44 15.85
CA VAL A 123 -5.01 -8.76 15.25
C VAL A 123 -3.93 -8.72 14.15
N VAL A 124 -3.97 -7.72 13.27
CA VAL A 124 -2.99 -7.57 12.19
C VAL A 124 -1.59 -7.29 12.76
N VAL A 125 -1.47 -6.46 13.81
CA VAL A 125 -0.19 -6.23 14.50
C VAL A 125 0.31 -7.52 15.16
N LEU A 126 -0.58 -8.29 15.81
CA LEU A 126 -0.21 -9.57 16.40
C LEU A 126 0.30 -10.56 15.35
N LEU A 127 -0.38 -10.63 14.20
CA LEU A 127 0.08 -11.43 13.06
C LEU A 127 1.47 -10.97 12.57
N ALA A 128 1.73 -9.66 12.50
CA ALA A 128 3.05 -9.13 12.15
C ALA A 128 4.12 -9.53 13.18
N VAL A 129 3.83 -9.47 14.46
CA VAL A 129 4.74 -9.89 15.53
C VAL A 129 5.01 -11.40 15.46
N VAL A 130 3.96 -12.20 15.29
CA VAL A 130 4.09 -13.67 15.22
C VAL A 130 4.86 -14.11 13.97
N SER A 131 4.65 -13.47 12.82
CA SER A 131 5.37 -13.78 11.59
C SER A 131 6.86 -13.45 11.66
N HIS A 132 7.26 -12.53 12.53
CA HIS A 132 8.67 -12.19 12.76
C HIS A 132 9.28 -12.94 13.95
N SER A 133 8.50 -13.73 14.68
CA SER A 133 8.99 -14.52 15.80
C SER A 133 9.50 -15.87 15.32
N ASP A 134 10.42 -16.49 16.10
CA ASP A 134 10.92 -17.84 15.83
C ASP A 134 9.91 -18.94 16.20
N LEU A 135 8.69 -18.56 16.60
CA LEU A 135 7.61 -19.51 16.91
C LEU A 135 7.12 -20.28 15.67
N ILE A 136 7.28 -19.69 14.47
CA ILE A 136 6.89 -20.33 13.22
C ILE A 136 8.16 -20.61 12.41
N PRO A 137 8.52 -21.89 12.17
CA PRO A 137 9.69 -22.23 11.36
C PRO A 137 9.46 -21.87 9.89
N GLY A 138 10.46 -21.29 9.24
CA GLY A 138 10.45 -20.91 7.83
C GLY A 138 11.22 -19.61 7.57
N GLU A 139 11.42 -19.27 6.30
CA GLU A 139 12.02 -18.01 5.89
C GLU A 139 11.02 -16.85 6.03
N TYR A 140 11.53 -15.61 6.17
CA TYR A 140 10.70 -14.40 6.16
C TYR A 140 9.80 -14.38 4.92
N GLY A 141 8.52 -14.07 5.10
CA GLY A 141 7.52 -13.97 4.02
C GLY A 141 6.78 -15.28 3.71
N SER A 142 7.22 -16.45 4.23
CA SER A 142 6.54 -17.74 4.06
C SER A 142 5.90 -18.26 5.35
N ARG A 143 6.12 -17.59 6.47
CA ARG A 143 5.83 -18.13 7.80
C ARG A 143 4.34 -18.15 8.18
N ILE A 144 3.51 -17.25 7.62
CA ILE A 144 2.06 -17.29 7.85
C ILE A 144 1.34 -17.44 6.51
N ILE A 145 0.97 -18.69 6.21
CA ILE A 145 0.24 -19.09 4.99
C ILE A 145 -1.28 -18.87 5.20
N LEU A 146 -1.70 -17.78 5.81
CA LEU A 146 -3.13 -17.42 5.80
C LEU A 146 -3.59 -16.91 4.42
N LEU A 147 -2.66 -16.31 3.67
CA LEU A 147 -2.89 -15.85 2.31
C LEU A 147 -1.56 -15.95 1.52
N PRO A 148 -1.24 -17.11 0.92
CA PRO A 148 0.06 -17.37 0.29
C PRO A 148 0.38 -16.45 -0.90
N PHE A 149 -0.60 -15.67 -1.36
CA PHE A 149 -0.46 -14.74 -2.48
C PHE A 149 -0.24 -13.29 -2.04
N ILE A 150 -0.33 -12.98 -0.74
CA ILE A 150 -0.15 -11.61 -0.24
C ILE A 150 1.28 -11.47 0.29
N PRO A 151 2.18 -10.80 -0.45
CA PRO A 151 3.55 -10.61 0.00
C PRO A 151 3.56 -9.51 1.06
N SER A 152 3.61 -9.85 2.27
CA SER A 152 4.12 -9.09 3.41
C SER A 152 3.89 -9.86 4.69
N ASP A 153 4.78 -9.66 5.65
CA ASP A 153 4.65 -10.25 6.97
C ASP A 153 3.66 -9.45 7.85
N TRP A 154 2.53 -9.05 7.27
CA TRP A 154 1.42 -8.30 7.90
C TRP A 154 1.76 -6.89 8.37
N THR A 155 3.02 -6.50 8.45
CA THR A 155 3.46 -5.17 8.94
C THR A 155 2.91 -4.03 8.09
N LEU A 156 2.92 -4.18 6.76
CA LEU A 156 2.35 -3.17 5.86
C LEU A 156 0.83 -3.04 6.02
N HIS A 157 0.16 -4.15 6.29
CA HIS A 157 -1.29 -4.15 6.58
C HIS A 157 -1.59 -3.44 7.92
N ALA A 158 -0.70 -3.60 8.91
CA ALA A 158 -0.81 -2.85 10.17
C ALA A 158 -0.65 -1.34 9.95
N PHE A 159 0.25 -0.90 9.04
CA PHE A 159 0.32 0.52 8.62
C PHE A 159 -0.99 0.97 7.98
N GLY A 160 -1.51 0.22 7.03
CA GLY A 160 -2.77 0.54 6.36
C GLY A 160 -3.94 0.67 7.33
N MET A 161 -4.07 -0.29 8.25
CA MET A 161 -5.11 -0.26 9.29
C MET A 161 -4.90 0.88 10.29
N SER A 162 -3.66 1.29 10.58
CA SER A 162 -3.38 2.49 11.40
C SER A 162 -3.91 3.76 10.73
N GLY A 163 -3.78 3.86 9.40
CA GLY A 163 -4.38 4.95 8.61
C GLY A 163 -5.91 4.94 8.68
N VAL A 164 -6.54 3.76 8.57
CA VAL A 164 -8.00 3.61 8.74
C VAL A 164 -8.44 4.08 10.12
N LEU A 165 -7.77 3.64 11.19
CA LEU A 165 -8.07 4.08 12.56
C LEU A 165 -7.89 5.58 12.74
N THR A 166 -6.82 6.15 12.22
CA THR A 166 -6.57 7.60 12.29
C THR A 166 -7.69 8.39 11.62
N SER A 167 -8.15 7.92 10.45
CA SER A 167 -9.28 8.53 9.74
C SER A 167 -10.59 8.46 10.54
N LEU A 168 -10.87 7.33 11.18
CA LEU A 168 -12.05 7.16 12.04
C LEU A 168 -11.95 8.02 13.32
N LEU A 169 -10.77 8.12 13.92
CA LEU A 169 -10.53 9.00 15.07
C LEU A 169 -10.73 10.46 14.67
N MET A 170 -10.23 10.86 13.50
CA MET A 170 -10.43 12.19 12.95
C MET A 170 -11.93 12.48 12.77
N GLN A 171 -12.68 11.60 12.10
CA GLN A 171 -14.12 11.79 11.88
C GLN A 171 -14.89 11.92 13.19
N ARG A 172 -14.45 11.26 14.26
CA ARG A 172 -15.19 11.22 15.54
C ARG A 172 -14.77 12.31 16.52
N TYR A 173 -13.51 12.72 16.53
CA TYR A 173 -12.93 13.57 17.57
C TYR A 173 -12.30 14.86 17.03
N ALA A 174 -12.17 15.02 15.72
CA ALA A 174 -11.64 16.25 15.16
C ALA A 174 -12.71 17.36 15.30
N ASP A 175 -12.32 18.39 16.04
CA ASP A 175 -13.12 19.59 16.24
C ASP A 175 -12.24 20.80 15.93
N ARG A 176 -12.69 21.60 14.99
CA ARG A 176 -11.95 22.81 14.57
C ARG A 176 -11.93 23.87 15.67
N GLU A 177 -12.92 23.90 16.55
CA GLU A 177 -12.97 24.84 17.66
C GLU A 177 -12.05 24.42 18.83
N ARG A 178 -11.80 23.12 18.96
CA ARG A 178 -10.96 22.54 20.02
C ARG A 178 -9.94 21.52 19.51
N PRO A 179 -9.03 21.94 18.61
CA PRO A 179 -8.08 21.02 17.97
C PRO A 179 -7.13 20.33 18.96
N GLY A 180 -6.84 20.98 20.07
CA GLY A 180 -5.89 20.48 21.07
C GLY A 180 -6.24 19.11 21.65
N ARG A 181 -7.55 18.76 21.78
CA ARG A 181 -7.96 17.45 22.27
C ARG A 181 -7.60 16.32 21.30
N PHE A 182 -7.85 16.52 20.02
CA PHE A 182 -7.52 15.54 18.99
C PHE A 182 -6.00 15.40 18.84
N ILE A 183 -5.27 16.52 18.81
CA ILE A 183 -3.80 16.56 18.74
C ILE A 183 -3.19 15.86 19.95
N GLY A 184 -3.67 16.15 21.17
CA GLY A 184 -3.21 15.49 22.39
C GLY A 184 -3.41 13.98 22.36
N MET A 185 -4.54 13.51 21.81
CA MET A 185 -4.80 12.08 21.61
C MET A 185 -3.80 11.46 20.63
N LEU A 186 -3.50 12.14 19.51
CA LEU A 186 -2.51 11.65 18.53
C LEU A 186 -1.11 11.62 19.13
N CYS A 187 -0.72 12.64 19.90
CA CYS A 187 0.55 12.65 20.62
C CYS A 187 0.65 11.50 21.64
N ALA A 188 -0.42 11.24 22.38
CA ALA A 188 -0.48 10.12 23.32
C ALA A 188 -0.34 8.76 22.61
N LEU A 189 -1.00 8.58 21.45
CA LEU A 189 -0.81 7.40 20.59
C LEU A 189 0.63 7.31 20.11
N GLY A 190 1.24 8.42 19.68
CA GLY A 190 2.64 8.46 19.27
C GLY A 190 3.59 8.02 20.39
N VAL A 191 3.39 8.49 21.62
CA VAL A 191 4.16 8.06 22.80
C VAL A 191 3.95 6.56 23.06
N GLY A 192 2.71 6.06 22.99
CA GLY A 192 2.43 4.63 23.14
C GLY A 192 3.15 3.78 22.10
N MET A 193 3.18 4.22 20.82
CA MET A 193 3.93 3.53 19.77
C MET A 193 5.44 3.60 20.00
N LEU A 194 5.96 4.71 20.53
CA LEU A 194 7.37 4.83 20.89
C LEU A 194 7.77 3.83 21.99
N VAL A 195 6.93 3.68 23.01
CA VAL A 195 7.16 2.67 24.07
C VAL A 195 7.20 1.27 23.45
N LEU A 196 6.23 0.92 22.59
CA LEU A 196 6.23 -0.37 21.88
C LEU A 196 7.46 -0.54 20.99
N ALA A 197 7.93 0.52 20.33
CA ALA A 197 9.15 0.50 19.53
C ALA A 197 10.38 0.19 20.38
N LEU A 198 10.53 0.85 21.54
CA LEU A 198 11.63 0.61 22.44
C LEU A 198 11.62 -0.79 23.05
N VAL A 199 10.44 -1.29 23.42
CA VAL A 199 10.26 -2.67 23.93
C VAL A 199 10.56 -3.72 22.86
N SER A 200 10.21 -3.47 21.61
CA SER A 200 10.41 -4.42 20.51
C SER A 200 11.83 -4.38 19.94
N HIS A 201 12.56 -3.28 20.14
CA HIS A 201 13.90 -3.07 19.55
C HIS A 201 14.95 -4.16 19.93
N PRO A 202 14.97 -4.70 21.15
CA PRO A 202 15.87 -5.81 21.49
C PRO A 202 15.60 -7.10 20.73
N PHE A 203 14.38 -7.31 20.24
CA PHE A 203 13.97 -8.54 19.55
C PHE A 203 14.13 -8.46 18.04
N TRP A 204 13.91 -7.28 17.45
CA TRP A 204 13.98 -7.08 16.01
C TRP A 204 14.71 -5.78 15.66
N ILE A 205 15.63 -5.88 14.72
CA ILE A 205 16.30 -4.70 14.14
C ILE A 205 15.28 -3.77 13.45
N ILE A 206 15.62 -2.49 13.36
CA ILE A 206 14.82 -1.53 12.58
C ILE A 206 15.11 -1.77 11.09
N SER A 207 14.21 -2.44 10.38
CA SER A 207 14.40 -2.73 8.96
C SER A 207 13.12 -2.52 8.15
N LYS A 208 13.20 -1.58 7.20
CA LYS A 208 12.15 -1.38 6.19
C LYS A 208 12.08 -2.56 5.22
N ILE A 209 13.23 -3.12 4.84
CA ILE A 209 13.31 -4.20 3.84
C ILE A 209 12.67 -5.46 4.39
N GLN A 210 12.92 -5.78 5.66
CA GLN A 210 12.34 -6.92 6.36
C GLN A 210 10.95 -6.61 6.93
N ALA A 211 10.47 -5.37 6.81
CA ALA A 211 9.19 -4.92 7.34
C ALA A 211 8.97 -5.29 8.81
N THR A 212 9.99 -5.07 9.67
CA THR A 212 9.96 -5.50 11.06
C THR A 212 8.93 -4.78 11.92
N PRO A 213 8.37 -5.41 12.97
CA PRO A 213 7.44 -4.77 13.91
C PRO A 213 8.04 -3.52 14.58
N THR A 214 9.35 -3.56 14.92
CA THR A 214 10.05 -2.41 15.48
C THR A 214 10.04 -1.21 14.53
N TRP A 215 10.28 -1.45 13.25
CA TRP A 215 10.18 -0.39 12.23
C TRP A 215 8.75 0.18 12.13
N LEU A 216 7.71 -0.67 12.19
CA LEU A 216 6.31 -0.24 12.24
C LEU A 216 6.07 0.73 13.39
N PHE A 217 6.46 0.34 14.61
CA PHE A 217 6.18 1.13 15.79
C PHE A 217 6.93 2.47 15.80
N TYR A 218 8.21 2.52 15.38
CA TYR A 218 8.93 3.78 15.22
C TYR A 218 8.28 4.71 14.20
N CYS A 219 7.87 4.17 13.04
CA CYS A 219 7.19 4.98 12.03
C CYS A 219 5.85 5.52 12.54
N LEU A 220 5.05 4.72 13.26
CA LEU A 220 3.78 5.19 13.83
C LEU A 220 4.00 6.21 14.97
N ALA A 221 5.07 6.05 15.77
CA ALA A 221 5.43 7.02 16.79
C ALA A 221 5.71 8.43 16.21
N MET A 222 6.30 8.49 15.03
CA MET A 222 6.52 9.75 14.29
C MET A 222 5.27 10.20 13.53
N PHE A 223 4.53 9.28 12.94
CA PHE A 223 3.37 9.57 12.11
C PHE A 223 2.26 10.29 12.90
N PHE A 224 1.90 9.81 14.09
CA PHE A 224 0.78 10.38 14.85
C PHE A 224 1.02 11.85 15.25
N PRO A 225 2.14 12.24 15.87
CA PRO A 225 2.40 13.66 16.17
C PRO A 225 2.51 14.52 14.91
N LEU A 226 3.15 14.00 13.85
CA LEU A 226 3.28 14.73 12.59
C LEU A 226 1.90 14.96 11.94
N PHE A 227 1.01 13.98 11.96
CA PHE A 227 -0.36 14.15 11.50
C PHE A 227 -1.13 15.16 12.34
N GLY A 228 -0.93 15.17 13.66
CA GLY A 228 -1.46 16.18 14.56
C GLY A 228 -0.97 17.59 14.25
N PHE A 229 0.30 17.72 13.89
CA PHE A 229 0.88 18.99 13.46
C PHE A 229 0.25 19.51 12.14
N PHE A 230 0.09 18.65 11.14
CA PHE A 230 -0.59 19.03 9.90
C PHE A 230 -2.08 19.33 10.09
N TYR A 231 -2.72 18.71 11.06
CA TYR A 231 -4.10 19.03 11.40
C TYR A 231 -4.23 20.40 12.10
N TRP A 232 -3.18 20.84 12.79
CA TRP A 232 -3.15 22.15 13.46
C TRP A 232 -2.91 23.32 12.48
N LEU A 233 -2.12 23.13 11.41
CA LEU A 233 -1.91 24.11 10.35
C LEU A 233 -3.21 24.41 9.56
#